data_ae46dacc4bc6a821e7ecc3b8f0ed2c1b
#
_entry.id   ae46dacc4bc6a821e7ecc3b8f0ed2c1b
#
_cell.length_a   1.000
_cell.length_b   1.000
_cell.length_c   1.000
_cell.angle_alpha   90.00
_cell.angle_beta   90.00
_cell.angle_gamma   90.00
#
_symmetry.space_group_name_H-M   'P 1'
#
loop_
_entity.id
_entity.type
_entity.pdbx_description
1 polymer ?
#
loop_
_entity_poly.entity_id
_entity_poly.type
_entity_poly.pdbx_seq_one_letter_code
_entity_poly.pdbx_strand_id
1 'polypeptide(L)'
;MSRGLGDVYKRQILTPFFTLITNEYFLYAILVVVLIYMFKKNDQTRKLAKETIIAFIICTVLFIVLKLIFHRPRPFDAFNELIPLVDKPTDYSFPSGHTASAFICAFMVYDGLPKKYSILIIILAILVAFSRLYVGVHYPTDILAGIILAYIVYKFMKKTMSTK
;
A
#
# COMPACT_ATOMS: atom_id res chain seq x y z
N MET A 1 -21.05 -26.92 -12.72
CA MET A 1 -19.63 -26.94 -13.02
C MET A 1 -18.87 -27.19 -11.72
N SER A 2 -18.32 -28.40 -11.53
CA SER A 2 -17.61 -28.78 -10.29
C SER A 2 -16.33 -27.97 -10.18
N ARG A 3 -16.27 -27.08 -9.21
CA ARG A 3 -15.01 -26.41 -8.85
C ARG A 3 -14.06 -27.50 -8.37
N GLY A 4 -12.93 -27.67 -9.04
CA GLY A 4 -11.96 -28.70 -8.68
C GLY A 4 -11.45 -28.53 -7.24
N LEU A 5 -11.12 -29.64 -6.57
CA LEU A 5 -10.54 -29.66 -5.21
C LEU A 5 -9.38 -28.65 -5.04
N GLY A 6 -8.56 -28.44 -6.09
CA GLY A 6 -7.49 -27.47 -6.11
C GLY A 6 -7.94 -26.01 -5.92
N ASP A 7 -9.14 -25.63 -6.41
CA ASP A 7 -9.68 -24.28 -6.23
C ASP A 7 -10.20 -24.05 -4.80
N VAL A 8 -10.70 -25.10 -4.15
CA VAL A 8 -11.13 -25.07 -2.76
C VAL A 8 -9.92 -24.87 -1.83
N TYR A 9 -8.84 -25.63 -2.03
CA TYR A 9 -7.60 -25.50 -1.24
C TYR A 9 -6.93 -24.12 -1.44
N LYS A 10 -6.87 -23.61 -2.67
CA LYS A 10 -6.34 -22.26 -2.94
C LYS A 10 -7.13 -21.18 -2.20
N ARG A 11 -8.45 -21.29 -2.19
CA ARG A 11 -9.31 -20.34 -1.46
C ARG A 11 -9.13 -20.43 0.05
N GLN A 12 -8.95 -21.64 0.61
CA GLN A 12 -8.78 -21.85 2.04
C GLN A 12 -7.47 -21.27 2.61
N ILE A 13 -6.39 -21.26 1.83
CA ILE A 13 -5.06 -20.79 2.27
C ILE A 13 -4.79 -19.35 1.81
N LEU A 14 -5.00 -19.06 0.54
CA LEU A 14 -4.64 -17.77 -0.03
C LEU A 14 -5.57 -16.63 0.39
N THR A 15 -6.87 -16.92 0.55
CA THR A 15 -7.82 -15.87 0.92
C THR A 15 -7.56 -15.31 2.31
N PRO A 16 -7.42 -16.10 3.39
CA PRO A 16 -7.05 -15.58 4.71
C PRO A 16 -5.72 -14.80 4.70
N PHE A 17 -4.74 -15.29 3.96
CA PHE A 17 -3.45 -14.60 3.82
C PHE A 17 -3.59 -13.23 3.17
N PHE A 18 -4.26 -13.14 2.02
CA PHE A 18 -4.41 -11.86 1.32
C PHE A 18 -5.41 -10.92 2.00
N THR A 19 -6.44 -11.42 2.68
CA THR A 19 -7.32 -10.58 3.49
C THR A 19 -6.61 -10.00 4.71
N LEU A 20 -5.69 -10.73 5.33
CA LEU A 20 -4.84 -10.21 6.41
C LEU A 20 -3.90 -9.11 5.88
N ILE A 21 -3.18 -9.38 4.79
CA ILE A 21 -2.23 -8.41 4.21
C ILE A 21 -2.94 -7.15 3.72
N THR A 22 -4.17 -7.26 3.24
CA THR A 22 -4.95 -6.11 2.78
C THR A 22 -5.62 -5.33 3.92
N ASN A 23 -5.60 -5.85 5.16
CA ASN A 23 -6.19 -5.18 6.30
C ASN A 23 -5.37 -3.94 6.68
N GLU A 24 -6.01 -2.78 6.69
CA GLU A 24 -5.34 -1.51 6.95
C GLU A 24 -4.81 -1.39 8.39
N TYR A 25 -5.52 -1.93 9.37
CA TYR A 25 -5.05 -1.92 10.76
C TYR A 25 -3.76 -2.73 10.93
N PHE A 26 -3.66 -3.87 10.24
CA PHE A 26 -2.45 -4.69 10.21
C PHE A 26 -1.27 -3.92 9.60
N LEU A 27 -1.50 -3.22 8.47
CA LEU A 27 -0.48 -2.42 7.81
C LEU A 27 -0.03 -1.23 8.65
N TYR A 28 -0.98 -0.53 9.29
CA TYR A 28 -0.66 0.59 10.19
C TYR A 28 0.10 0.10 11.42
N ALA A 29 -0.24 -1.07 11.99
CA ALA A 29 0.52 -1.64 13.10
C ALA A 29 1.98 -1.92 12.72
N ILE A 30 2.24 -2.49 11.54
CA ILE A 30 3.61 -2.70 11.03
C ILE A 30 4.34 -1.34 10.87
N LEU A 31 3.68 -0.35 10.26
CA LEU A 31 4.27 0.98 10.09
C LEU A 31 4.65 1.61 11.43
N VAL A 32 3.75 1.55 12.42
CA VAL A 32 4.01 2.08 13.77
C VAL A 32 5.21 1.39 14.42
N VAL A 33 5.31 0.06 14.34
CA VAL A 33 6.45 -0.71 14.88
C VAL A 33 7.76 -0.27 14.21
N VAL A 34 7.77 -0.14 12.88
CA VAL A 34 8.95 0.32 12.12
C VAL A 34 9.34 1.74 12.53
N LEU A 35 8.39 2.66 12.64
CA LEU A 35 8.64 4.03 13.06
C LEU A 35 9.19 4.10 14.49
N ILE A 36 8.61 3.36 15.45
CA ILE A 36 9.11 3.29 16.84
C ILE A 36 10.56 2.79 16.85
N TYR A 37 10.88 1.75 16.10
CA TYR A 37 12.24 1.26 15.97
C TYR A 37 13.19 2.36 15.45
N MET A 38 12.79 3.05 14.38
CA MET A 38 13.60 4.13 13.79
C MET A 38 13.78 5.31 14.74
N PHE A 39 12.74 5.67 15.52
CA PHE A 39 12.82 6.74 16.53
C PHE A 39 13.80 6.42 17.67
N LYS A 40 13.93 5.14 18.04
CA LYS A 40 14.80 4.68 19.14
C LYS A 40 16.24 4.39 18.73
N LYS A 41 16.51 4.15 17.44
CA LYS A 41 17.79 3.64 16.97
C LYS A 41 18.90 4.70 17.02
N ASN A 42 18.75 5.84 16.35
CA ASN A 42 19.67 6.96 16.34
C ASN A 42 19.02 8.22 15.73
N ASP A 43 19.70 9.36 15.80
CA ASP A 43 19.16 10.65 15.33
C ASP A 43 18.94 10.69 13.82
N GLN A 44 19.77 10.02 13.03
CA GLN A 44 19.60 9.94 11.57
C GLN A 44 18.33 9.19 11.20
N THR A 45 18.08 8.03 11.81
CA THR A 45 16.84 7.27 11.56
C THR A 45 15.61 7.96 12.15
N ARG A 46 15.77 8.70 13.27
CA ARG A 46 14.70 9.53 13.83
C ARG A 46 14.29 10.65 12.86
N LYS A 47 15.25 11.33 12.24
CA LYS A 47 14.99 12.34 11.20
C LYS A 47 14.22 11.70 10.03
N LEU A 48 14.71 10.56 9.53
CA LEU A 48 14.07 9.84 8.42
C LEU A 48 12.65 9.36 8.77
N ALA A 49 12.40 8.95 10.02
CA ALA A 49 11.05 8.58 10.47
C ALA A 49 10.07 9.77 10.41
N LYS A 50 10.49 10.96 10.87
CA LYS A 50 9.70 12.19 10.75
C LYS A 50 9.39 12.53 9.29
N GLU A 51 10.39 12.43 8.43
CA GLU A 51 10.27 12.68 6.99
C GLU A 51 9.35 11.65 6.32
N THR A 52 9.39 10.38 6.77
CA THR A 52 8.46 9.33 6.31
C THR A 52 7.01 9.66 6.67
N ILE A 53 6.75 10.15 7.89
CA ILE A 53 5.41 10.58 8.30
C ILE A 53 4.91 11.72 7.42
N ILE A 54 5.76 12.73 7.15
CA ILE A 54 5.39 13.85 6.28
C ILE A 54 5.10 13.35 4.86
N ALA A 55 5.95 12.50 4.30
CA ALA A 55 5.76 11.90 2.98
C ALA A 55 4.46 11.08 2.90
N PHE A 56 4.16 10.32 3.94
CA PHE A 56 2.91 9.55 4.05
C PHE A 56 1.68 10.47 4.04
N ILE A 57 1.69 11.56 4.80
CA ILE A 57 0.59 12.54 4.85
C ILE A 57 0.41 13.19 3.48
N ILE A 58 1.50 13.65 2.83
CA ILE A 58 1.45 14.25 1.50
C ILE A 58 0.86 13.27 0.49
N CYS A 59 1.35 12.02 0.47
CA CYS A 59 0.88 10.98 -0.42
C CYS A 59 -0.61 10.68 -0.20
N THR A 60 -1.04 10.63 1.07
CA THR A 60 -2.45 10.42 1.46
C THR A 60 -3.35 11.53 0.94
N VAL A 61 -2.99 12.79 1.17
CA VAL A 61 -3.76 13.93 0.65
C VAL A 61 -3.87 13.86 -0.87
N LEU A 62 -2.76 13.57 -1.56
CA LEU A 62 -2.74 13.51 -3.02
C LEU A 62 -3.62 12.37 -3.57
N PHE A 63 -3.56 11.15 -3.01
CA PHE A 63 -4.41 10.09 -3.53
C PHE A 63 -5.90 10.33 -3.22
N ILE A 64 -6.25 10.99 -2.10
CA ILE A 64 -7.64 11.39 -1.81
C ILE A 64 -8.12 12.41 -2.84
N VAL A 65 -7.32 13.44 -3.12
CA VAL A 65 -7.65 14.45 -4.14
C VAL A 65 -7.84 13.80 -5.52
N LEU A 66 -6.93 12.90 -5.92
CA LEU A 66 -7.06 12.18 -7.20
C LEU A 66 -8.31 11.32 -7.25
N LYS A 67 -8.69 10.64 -6.16
CA LYS A 67 -9.95 9.90 -6.09
C LYS A 67 -11.16 10.80 -6.34
N LEU A 68 -11.17 11.99 -5.74
CA LEU A 68 -12.24 12.99 -5.89
C LEU A 68 -12.23 13.66 -7.27
N ILE A 69 -11.15 13.60 -8.04
CA ILE A 69 -11.08 14.13 -9.42
C ILE A 69 -11.58 13.08 -10.43
N PHE A 70 -11.08 11.83 -10.31
CA PHE A 70 -11.32 10.81 -11.31
C PHE A 70 -12.65 10.05 -11.17
N HIS A 71 -13.23 10.01 -9.96
CA HIS A 71 -14.51 9.34 -9.66
C HIS A 71 -14.64 7.94 -10.26
N ARG A 72 -13.52 7.19 -10.38
CA ARG A 72 -13.54 5.89 -11.05
C ARG A 72 -14.33 4.86 -10.23
N PRO A 73 -15.35 4.20 -10.81
CA PRO A 73 -16.06 3.12 -10.13
C PRO A 73 -15.13 1.93 -9.89
N ARG A 74 -15.40 1.18 -8.83
CA ARG A 74 -14.62 -0.02 -8.51
C ARG A 74 -15.01 -1.20 -9.40
N PRO A 75 -14.14 -2.23 -9.54
CA PRO A 75 -14.43 -3.39 -10.37
C PRO A 75 -15.77 -4.05 -10.04
N PHE A 76 -16.12 -4.18 -8.76
CA PHE A 76 -17.37 -4.81 -8.33
C PHE A 76 -18.62 -3.92 -8.54
N ASP A 77 -18.45 -2.61 -8.80
CA ASP A 77 -19.54 -1.71 -9.20
C ASP A 77 -19.74 -1.72 -10.73
N ALA A 78 -18.66 -2.00 -11.48
CA ALA A 78 -18.69 -2.06 -12.93
C ALA A 78 -19.08 -3.45 -13.47
N PHE A 79 -18.78 -4.51 -12.71
CA PHE A 79 -19.04 -5.89 -13.10
C PHE A 79 -19.88 -6.59 -12.03
N ASN A 80 -21.18 -6.75 -12.28
CA ASN A 80 -22.15 -7.33 -11.32
C ASN A 80 -21.81 -8.75 -10.87
N GLU A 81 -21.04 -9.50 -11.66
CA GLU A 81 -20.62 -10.87 -11.33
C GLU A 81 -19.42 -10.93 -10.38
N LEU A 82 -18.73 -9.80 -10.16
CA LEU A 82 -17.56 -9.74 -9.31
C LEU A 82 -17.95 -9.49 -7.87
N ILE A 83 -17.75 -10.50 -7.01
CA ILE A 83 -17.97 -10.39 -5.58
C ILE A 83 -16.60 -10.19 -4.92
N PRO A 84 -16.33 -9.03 -4.29
CA PRO A 84 -15.05 -8.81 -3.59
C PRO A 84 -14.94 -9.74 -2.38
N LEU A 85 -13.69 -10.09 -2.02
CA LEU A 85 -13.38 -10.98 -0.89
C LEU A 85 -13.25 -10.23 0.46
N VAL A 86 -13.51 -8.94 0.46
CA VAL A 86 -13.50 -8.04 1.64
C VAL A 86 -14.74 -7.15 1.58
N ASP A 87 -15.02 -6.46 2.67
CA ASP A 87 -16.10 -5.46 2.70
C ASP A 87 -15.91 -4.44 1.59
N LYS A 88 -17.03 -4.08 0.94
CA LYS A 88 -17.03 -3.15 -0.18
C LYS A 88 -16.59 -1.77 0.28
N PRO A 89 -15.42 -1.26 -0.15
CA PRO A 89 -15.05 0.12 0.15
C PRO A 89 -16.03 1.09 -0.49
N THR A 90 -16.32 2.20 0.18
CA THR A 90 -17.30 3.20 -0.27
C THR A 90 -16.69 4.34 -1.07
N ASP A 91 -15.36 4.41 -1.14
CA ASP A 91 -14.61 5.41 -1.89
C ASP A 91 -14.28 4.95 -3.32
N TYR A 92 -13.83 5.90 -4.16
CA TYR A 92 -13.46 5.64 -5.56
C TYR A 92 -12.22 4.75 -5.72
N SER A 93 -12.12 4.09 -6.89
CA SER A 93 -11.09 3.09 -7.16
C SER A 93 -9.70 3.71 -7.40
N PHE A 94 -9.60 4.79 -8.17
CA PHE A 94 -8.32 5.32 -8.67
C PHE A 94 -7.82 6.55 -7.92
N PRO A 95 -6.56 6.59 -7.54
CA PRO A 95 -5.58 5.49 -7.49
C PRO A 95 -5.77 4.61 -6.24
N SER A 96 -5.05 3.48 -6.16
CA SER A 96 -5.07 2.62 -4.98
C SER A 96 -4.35 3.25 -3.80
N GLY A 97 -5.12 3.65 -2.76
CA GLY A 97 -4.57 4.24 -1.54
C GLY A 97 -3.67 3.27 -0.75
N HIS A 98 -4.08 1.99 -0.59
CA HIS A 98 -3.25 0.97 0.07
C HIS A 98 -1.90 0.79 -0.62
N THR A 99 -1.89 0.74 -1.96
CA THR A 99 -0.65 0.63 -2.73
C THR A 99 0.21 1.87 -2.56
N ALA A 100 -0.35 3.06 -2.70
CA ALA A 100 0.38 4.32 -2.53
C ALA A 100 1.00 4.44 -1.13
N SER A 101 0.22 4.12 -0.08
CA SER A 101 0.67 4.14 1.31
C SER A 101 1.78 3.12 1.59
N ALA A 102 1.65 1.89 1.10
CA ALA A 102 2.66 0.87 1.29
C ALA A 102 3.98 1.23 0.59
N PHE A 103 3.91 1.71 -0.66
CA PHE A 103 5.11 2.05 -1.43
C PHE A 103 5.78 3.33 -0.96
N ILE A 104 5.05 4.38 -0.52
CA ILE A 104 5.70 5.59 0.01
C ILE A 104 6.47 5.25 1.30
N CYS A 105 5.90 4.46 2.20
CA CYS A 105 6.61 4.00 3.39
C CYS A 105 7.84 3.16 3.02
N ALA A 106 7.70 2.20 2.10
CA ALA A 106 8.79 1.34 1.67
C ALA A 106 9.94 2.15 1.07
N PHE A 107 9.67 3.09 0.18
CA PHE A 107 10.69 3.94 -0.43
C PHE A 107 11.39 4.84 0.58
N MET A 108 10.63 5.45 1.49
CA MET A 108 11.19 6.38 2.49
C MET A 108 12.09 5.68 3.50
N VAL A 109 11.72 4.49 3.99
CA VAL A 109 12.50 3.79 5.02
C VAL A 109 13.67 2.97 4.45
N TYR A 110 13.75 2.82 3.13
CA TYR A 110 14.71 1.92 2.47
C TYR A 110 16.16 2.19 2.90
N ASP A 111 16.57 3.45 2.95
CA ASP A 111 17.94 3.85 3.28
C ASP A 111 18.21 3.91 4.80
N GLY A 112 17.16 3.88 5.63
CA GLY A 112 17.28 3.99 7.10
C GLY A 112 17.35 2.65 7.84
N LEU A 113 17.07 1.56 7.15
CA LEU A 113 17.05 0.21 7.72
C LEU A 113 18.20 -0.65 7.18
N PRO A 114 18.61 -1.70 7.91
CA PRO A 114 19.47 -2.73 7.34
C PRO A 114 18.87 -3.32 6.08
N LYS A 115 19.67 -3.52 5.04
CA LYS A 115 19.23 -3.90 3.68
C LYS A 115 18.24 -5.07 3.65
N LYS A 116 18.44 -6.09 4.51
CA LYS A 116 17.51 -7.23 4.61
C LYS A 116 16.09 -6.82 4.99
N TYR A 117 15.93 -5.84 5.89
CA TYR A 117 14.61 -5.34 6.31
C TYR A 117 14.00 -4.40 5.26
N SER A 118 14.83 -3.59 4.60
CA SER A 118 14.39 -2.74 3.50
C SER A 118 13.81 -3.58 2.35
N ILE A 119 14.49 -4.68 1.99
CA ILE A 119 14.00 -5.62 0.96
C ILE A 119 12.68 -6.26 1.40
N LEU A 120 12.58 -6.70 2.67
CA LEU A 120 11.37 -7.31 3.20
C LEU A 120 10.18 -6.34 3.14
N ILE A 121 10.39 -5.05 3.44
CA ILE A 121 9.32 -4.03 3.36
C ILE A 121 8.91 -3.77 1.91
N ILE A 122 9.83 -3.78 0.95
CA ILE A 122 9.48 -3.70 -0.47
C ILE A 122 8.66 -4.91 -0.91
N ILE A 123 9.05 -6.13 -0.51
CA ILE A 123 8.27 -7.35 -0.79
C ILE A 123 6.87 -7.24 -0.19
N LEU A 124 6.75 -6.75 1.05
CA LEU A 124 5.45 -6.53 1.67
C LEU A 124 4.60 -5.52 0.88
N ALA A 125 5.18 -4.40 0.42
CA ALA A 125 4.47 -3.43 -0.39
C ALA A 125 3.97 -4.03 -1.72
N ILE A 126 4.75 -4.90 -2.36
CA ILE A 126 4.33 -5.66 -3.55
C ILE A 126 3.18 -6.61 -3.23
N LEU A 127 3.25 -7.32 -2.11
CA LEU A 127 2.18 -8.22 -1.66
C LEU A 127 0.89 -7.44 -1.34
N VAL A 128 1.00 -6.26 -0.72
CA VAL A 128 -0.15 -5.36 -0.51
C VAL A 128 -0.76 -4.96 -1.84
N ALA A 129 0.03 -4.51 -2.81
CA ALA A 129 -0.44 -4.13 -4.13
C ALA A 129 -1.17 -5.30 -4.83
N PHE A 130 -0.58 -6.49 -4.80
CA PHE A 130 -1.18 -7.70 -5.38
C PHE A 130 -2.46 -8.11 -4.64
N SER A 131 -2.50 -7.99 -3.31
CA SER A 131 -3.68 -8.33 -2.53
C SER A 131 -4.92 -7.54 -2.97
N ARG A 132 -4.76 -6.26 -3.39
CA ARG A 132 -5.88 -5.43 -3.87
C ARG A 132 -6.50 -5.92 -5.17
N LEU A 133 -5.69 -6.53 -6.03
CA LEU A 133 -6.17 -7.22 -7.23
C LEU A 133 -6.86 -8.54 -6.86
N TYR A 134 -6.22 -9.31 -5.97
CA TYR A 134 -6.73 -10.61 -5.54
C TYR A 134 -8.10 -10.52 -4.88
N VAL A 135 -8.30 -9.53 -4.00
CA VAL A 135 -9.60 -9.32 -3.33
C VAL A 135 -10.65 -8.62 -4.22
N GLY A 136 -10.31 -8.23 -5.45
CA GLY A 136 -11.25 -7.73 -6.44
C GLY A 136 -11.72 -6.28 -6.25
N VAL A 137 -10.94 -5.43 -5.56
CA VAL A 137 -11.36 -4.04 -5.24
C VAL A 137 -10.66 -2.96 -6.06
N HIS A 138 -9.64 -3.30 -6.85
CA HIS A 138 -8.89 -2.38 -7.70
C HIS A 138 -8.54 -2.96 -9.06
N TYR A 139 -8.38 -2.09 -10.06
CA TYR A 139 -7.83 -2.44 -11.36
C TYR A 139 -6.28 -2.41 -11.34
N PRO A 140 -5.60 -3.12 -12.25
CA PRO A 140 -4.14 -3.05 -12.38
C PRO A 140 -3.62 -1.61 -12.57
N THR A 141 -4.37 -0.77 -13.27
CA THR A 141 -4.01 0.64 -13.50
C THR A 141 -4.08 1.49 -12.23
N ASP A 142 -4.96 1.15 -11.27
CA ASP A 142 -5.03 1.83 -9.96
C ASP A 142 -3.78 1.54 -9.13
N ILE A 143 -3.28 0.30 -9.22
CA ILE A 143 -2.05 -0.16 -8.58
C ILE A 143 -0.85 0.59 -9.16
N LEU A 144 -0.71 0.60 -10.49
CA LEU A 144 0.38 1.32 -11.16
C LEU A 144 0.37 2.81 -10.82
N ALA A 145 -0.79 3.45 -10.84
CA ALA A 145 -0.92 4.86 -10.46
C ALA A 145 -0.53 5.09 -8.98
N GLY A 146 -0.89 4.19 -8.06
CA GLY A 146 -0.49 4.27 -6.66
C GLY A 146 1.02 4.18 -6.48
N ILE A 147 1.71 3.28 -7.21
CA ILE A 147 3.18 3.15 -7.20
C ILE A 147 3.84 4.41 -7.76
N ILE A 148 3.36 4.91 -8.90
CA ILE A 148 3.89 6.12 -9.55
C ILE A 148 3.74 7.33 -8.63
N LEU A 149 2.57 7.50 -8.01
CA LEU A 149 2.31 8.58 -7.06
C LEU A 149 3.29 8.52 -5.88
N ALA A 150 3.44 7.35 -5.26
CA ALA A 150 4.39 7.15 -4.17
C ALA A 150 5.83 7.48 -4.59
N TYR A 151 6.24 7.07 -5.78
CA TYR A 151 7.58 7.36 -6.32
C TYR A 151 7.81 8.85 -6.56
N ILE A 152 6.82 9.56 -7.11
CA ILE A 152 6.89 11.02 -7.32
C ILE A 152 7.05 11.73 -5.97
N VAL A 153 6.23 11.40 -4.96
CA VAL A 153 6.32 11.99 -3.63
C VAL A 153 7.68 11.68 -2.99
N TYR A 154 8.15 10.43 -3.08
CA TYR A 154 9.47 10.04 -2.60
C TYR A 154 10.60 10.88 -3.23
N LYS A 155 10.60 11.03 -4.55
CA LYS A 155 11.60 11.84 -5.26
C LYS A 155 11.56 13.31 -4.84
N PHE A 156 10.37 13.88 -4.69
CA PHE A 156 10.19 15.24 -4.19
C PHE A 156 10.77 15.40 -2.78
N MET A 157 10.44 14.49 -1.87
CA MET A 157 10.96 14.48 -0.51
C MET A 157 12.49 14.39 -0.48
N LYS A 158 13.09 13.45 -1.24
CA LYS A 158 14.54 13.29 -1.31
C LYS A 158 15.25 14.56 -1.81
N LYS A 159 14.70 15.22 -2.82
CA LYS A 159 15.24 16.50 -3.32
C LYS A 159 15.21 17.58 -2.24
N THR A 160 14.09 17.73 -1.55
CA THR A 160 13.90 18.74 -0.49
C THR A 160 14.81 18.48 0.72
N MET A 161 15.06 17.19 1.06
CA MET A 161 15.94 16.78 2.15
C MET A 161 17.41 16.98 1.83
N SER A 162 17.83 16.82 0.58
CA SER A 162 19.22 17.00 0.14
C SER A 162 19.65 18.46 0.11
N THR A 163 18.72 19.40 0.14
CA THR A 163 19.00 20.85 0.06
C THR A 163 19.13 21.50 1.44
N LYS A 164 18.91 20.72 2.52
CA LYS A 164 19.10 21.11 3.93
C LYS A 164 20.26 20.34 4.57
#